data_dc34b894e83c5a8cebe7e4bdef68e2b7
#
_entry.id   dc34b894e83c5a8cebe7e4bdef68e2b7
#
_cell.length_a   1.000
_cell.length_b   1.000
_cell.length_c   1.000
_cell.angle_alpha   90.00
_cell.angle_beta   90.00
_cell.angle_gamma   90.00
#
_symmetry.space_group_name_H-M   'P 1'
#
loop_
_entity.id
_entity.type
_entity.pdbx_description
1 polymer ?
#
loop_
_entity_poly.entity_id
_entity_poly.type
_entity_poly.pdbx_seq_one_letter_code
_entity_poly.pdbx_strand_id
1 'polypeptide(L)'
;GKNYGAVASMYPQFRARSGGLETIVKRISDCMERSLNADKAVDSTSKEMKAIIAYMHWLGDGIPKGKAPKGSGIMLLPYLDRAADPKKGLTVYVSKCQRCHGTEGQGQLNMDERTYQYPPLWGDNSYNTAAGLYRISRFAGYAKNNMPFGEVEYHNPQLSDEEAWDVAAFVNSQPRPSKIFKEDWPD
;
A
#
# COMPACT_ATOMS: atom_id res chain seq x y z
N GLY A 1 -4.15 -10.24 1.54
CA GLY A 1 -4.34 -9.18 0.55
C GLY A 1 -5.34 -8.12 1.02
N LYS A 2 -5.44 -7.01 0.31
CA LYS A 2 -6.42 -5.96 0.64
C LYS A 2 -7.83 -6.38 0.17
N ASN A 3 -8.81 -6.23 1.03
CA ASN A 3 -10.22 -6.37 0.65
C ASN A 3 -10.72 -5.06 0.04
N TYR A 4 -10.97 -5.06 -1.26
CA TYR A 4 -11.49 -3.90 -2.00
C TYR A 4 -13.02 -3.78 -1.96
N GLY A 5 -13.73 -4.72 -1.34
CA GLY A 5 -15.21 -4.70 -1.27
C GLY A 5 -15.80 -3.45 -0.59
N ALA A 6 -15.01 -2.74 0.24
CA ALA A 6 -15.44 -1.48 0.83
C ALA A 6 -15.43 -0.28 -0.13
N VAL A 7 -14.80 -0.36 -1.30
CA VAL A 7 -14.59 0.83 -2.14
C VAL A 7 -15.92 1.38 -2.64
N ALA A 8 -16.77 0.54 -3.24
CA ALA A 8 -18.07 0.97 -3.76
C ALA A 8 -19.02 1.48 -2.67
N SER A 9 -19.00 0.84 -1.49
CA SER A 9 -19.87 1.22 -0.38
C SER A 9 -19.43 2.50 0.33
N MET A 10 -18.12 2.76 0.42
CA MET A 10 -17.57 3.89 1.18
C MET A 10 -17.39 5.18 0.36
N TYR A 11 -17.19 5.08 -0.96
CA TYR A 11 -17.00 6.25 -1.81
C TYR A 11 -18.32 6.72 -2.44
N PRO A 12 -18.55 8.05 -2.60
CA PRO A 12 -17.63 9.14 -2.23
C PRO A 12 -17.52 9.31 -0.72
N GLN A 13 -16.32 9.69 -0.24
CA GLN A 13 -16.12 10.00 1.18
C GLN A 13 -15.18 11.20 1.35
N PHE A 14 -15.28 11.90 2.47
CA PHE A 14 -14.35 12.96 2.82
C PHE A 14 -12.97 12.39 3.13
N ARG A 15 -11.95 13.02 2.57
CA ARG A 15 -10.56 12.69 2.84
C ARG A 15 -9.79 13.96 3.20
N ALA A 16 -9.24 14.02 4.41
CA ALA A 16 -8.46 15.16 4.87
C ALA A 16 -7.33 15.53 3.89
N ARG A 17 -6.65 14.51 3.36
CA ARG A 17 -5.59 14.68 2.36
C ARG A 17 -6.00 15.45 1.11
N SER A 18 -7.24 15.29 0.66
CA SER A 18 -7.76 15.99 -0.53
C SER A 18 -8.55 17.24 -0.17
N GLY A 19 -8.73 17.52 1.12
CA GLY A 19 -9.54 18.65 1.59
C GLY A 19 -11.02 18.58 1.19
N GLY A 20 -11.53 17.41 0.74
CA GLY A 20 -12.87 17.31 0.20
C GLY A 20 -13.37 15.89 -0.03
N LEU A 21 -14.49 15.79 -0.77
CA LEU A 21 -15.07 14.50 -1.15
C LEU A 21 -14.27 13.85 -2.29
N GLU A 22 -13.74 12.67 -2.03
CA GLU A 22 -13.14 11.83 -3.06
C GLU A 22 -14.16 10.87 -3.65
N THR A 23 -14.20 10.80 -4.98
CA THR A 23 -14.95 9.80 -5.75
C THR A 23 -14.16 8.52 -5.94
N ILE A 24 -14.80 7.45 -6.45
CA ILE A 24 -14.10 6.21 -6.85
C ILE A 24 -13.06 6.51 -7.92
N VAL A 25 -13.38 7.36 -8.90
CA VAL A 25 -12.43 7.77 -9.96
C VAL A 25 -11.18 8.40 -9.37
N LYS A 26 -11.34 9.39 -8.48
CA LYS A 26 -10.21 10.04 -7.79
C LYS A 26 -9.41 9.03 -6.98
N ARG A 27 -10.07 8.09 -6.30
CA ARG A 27 -9.42 7.04 -5.52
C ARG A 27 -8.56 6.10 -6.37
N ILE A 28 -9.04 5.73 -7.57
CA ILE A 28 -8.28 4.91 -8.52
C ILE A 28 -7.10 5.70 -9.07
N SER A 29 -7.33 6.94 -9.51
CA SER A 29 -6.29 7.83 -10.01
C SER A 29 -5.16 8.01 -9.00
N ASP A 30 -5.48 8.27 -7.73
CA ASP A 30 -4.50 8.38 -6.66
C ASP A 30 -3.66 7.10 -6.47
N CYS A 31 -4.24 5.93 -6.68
CA CYS A 31 -3.47 4.69 -6.65
C CYS A 31 -2.47 4.60 -7.81
N MET A 32 -2.91 4.99 -9.01
CA MET A 32 -2.04 4.98 -10.19
C MET A 32 -0.86 5.94 -10.03
N GLU A 33 -1.16 7.19 -9.66
CA GLU A 33 -0.13 8.25 -9.57
C GLU A 33 0.81 8.09 -8.37
N ARG A 34 0.34 7.49 -7.27
CA ARG A 34 1.08 7.40 -6.00
C ARG A 34 1.71 6.03 -5.79
N SER A 35 0.90 4.98 -5.80
CA SER A 35 1.39 3.62 -5.51
C SER A 35 2.06 2.96 -6.71
N LEU A 36 1.63 3.28 -7.92
CA LEU A 36 2.20 2.78 -9.16
C LEU A 36 3.14 3.80 -9.83
N ASN A 37 3.32 4.96 -9.23
CA ASN A 37 4.20 6.03 -9.71
C ASN A 37 3.94 6.44 -11.17
N ALA A 38 2.70 6.37 -11.64
CA ALA A 38 2.34 6.82 -12.98
C ALA A 38 2.49 8.35 -13.11
N ASP A 39 2.93 8.83 -14.25
CA ASP A 39 3.11 10.27 -14.52
C ASP A 39 1.81 11.05 -14.40
N LYS A 40 0.70 10.44 -14.81
CA LYS A 40 -0.64 11.02 -14.77
C LYS A 40 -1.71 9.97 -14.49
N ALA A 41 -2.85 10.44 -14.01
CA ALA A 41 -4.04 9.63 -13.83
C ALA A 41 -4.52 9.03 -15.15
N VAL A 42 -5.17 7.87 -15.06
CA VAL A 42 -5.90 7.28 -16.20
C VAL A 42 -7.11 8.17 -16.51
N ASP A 43 -7.37 8.37 -17.80
CA ASP A 43 -8.55 9.12 -18.25
C ASP A 43 -9.83 8.54 -17.63
N SER A 44 -10.62 9.41 -17.00
CA SER A 44 -11.85 9.03 -16.31
C SER A 44 -12.91 8.40 -17.22
N THR A 45 -12.84 8.65 -18.52
CA THR A 45 -13.76 8.14 -19.54
C THR A 45 -13.26 6.87 -20.23
N SER A 46 -12.01 6.47 -19.97
CA SER A 46 -11.36 5.32 -20.61
C SER A 46 -12.06 3.99 -20.29
N LYS A 47 -11.82 2.99 -21.13
CA LYS A 47 -12.34 1.64 -20.91
C LYS A 47 -11.75 1.01 -19.66
N GLU A 48 -10.48 1.27 -19.40
CA GLU A 48 -9.73 0.78 -18.24
C GLU A 48 -10.33 1.32 -16.93
N MET A 49 -10.58 2.63 -16.86
CA MET A 49 -11.22 3.24 -15.69
C MET A 49 -12.62 2.66 -15.45
N LYS A 50 -13.43 2.56 -16.50
CA LYS A 50 -14.77 1.96 -16.42
C LYS A 50 -14.73 0.51 -15.95
N ALA A 51 -13.79 -0.28 -16.46
CA ALA A 51 -13.62 -1.68 -16.07
C ALA A 51 -13.22 -1.82 -14.59
N ILE A 52 -12.29 -0.99 -14.11
CA ILE A 52 -11.89 -0.99 -12.70
C ILE A 52 -13.07 -0.58 -11.80
N ILE A 53 -13.82 0.45 -12.18
CA ILE A 53 -15.01 0.88 -11.42
C ILE A 53 -16.04 -0.25 -11.37
N ALA A 54 -16.34 -0.88 -12.49
CA ALA A 54 -17.29 -1.99 -12.56
C ALA A 54 -16.84 -3.16 -11.66
N TYR A 55 -15.55 -3.49 -11.68
CA TYR A 55 -14.97 -4.51 -10.81
C TYR A 55 -15.09 -4.15 -9.32
N MET A 56 -14.82 -2.87 -8.96
CA MET A 56 -14.99 -2.41 -7.56
C MET A 56 -16.44 -2.49 -7.10
N HIS A 57 -17.40 -2.18 -7.98
CA HIS A 57 -18.83 -2.35 -7.67
C HIS A 57 -19.20 -3.82 -7.50
N TRP A 58 -18.72 -4.69 -8.38
CA TRP A 58 -18.95 -6.13 -8.27
C TRP A 58 -18.38 -6.71 -6.96
N LEU A 59 -17.15 -6.32 -6.56
CA LEU A 59 -16.57 -6.74 -5.29
C LEU A 59 -17.35 -6.24 -4.06
N GLY A 60 -18.02 -5.11 -4.20
CA GLY A 60 -18.83 -4.49 -3.15
C GLY A 60 -20.31 -4.84 -3.20
N ASP A 61 -20.72 -5.77 -4.07
CA ASP A 61 -22.12 -6.13 -4.23
C ASP A 61 -22.69 -6.66 -2.90
N GLY A 62 -23.92 -6.25 -2.58
CA GLY A 62 -24.61 -6.57 -1.33
C GLY A 62 -24.06 -5.87 -0.07
N ILE A 63 -23.03 -5.03 -0.17
CA ILE A 63 -22.51 -4.28 0.98
C ILE A 63 -23.29 -2.96 1.12
N PRO A 64 -23.97 -2.71 2.25
CA PRO A 64 -24.75 -1.48 2.45
C PRO A 64 -23.86 -0.23 2.37
N LYS A 65 -24.40 0.86 1.81
CA LYS A 65 -23.70 2.15 1.70
C LYS A 65 -23.22 2.63 3.07
N GLY A 66 -21.96 3.10 3.13
CA GLY A 66 -21.31 3.55 4.36
C GLY A 66 -20.81 2.42 5.27
N LYS A 67 -20.96 1.17 4.86
CA LYS A 67 -20.43 0.01 5.61
C LYS A 67 -19.19 -0.54 4.93
N ALA A 68 -18.25 -1.02 5.74
CA ALA A 68 -17.05 -1.70 5.28
C ALA A 68 -17.12 -3.18 5.71
N PRO A 69 -16.89 -4.14 4.80
CA PRO A 69 -16.84 -5.54 5.17
C PRO A 69 -15.63 -5.81 6.07
N LYS A 70 -15.69 -6.87 6.86
CA LYS A 70 -14.58 -7.31 7.72
C LYS A 70 -13.32 -7.53 6.89
N GLY A 71 -12.17 -7.08 7.39
CA GLY A 71 -10.89 -7.17 6.70
C GLY A 71 -10.62 -6.06 5.69
N SER A 72 -11.47 -5.03 5.63
CA SER A 72 -11.23 -3.86 4.77
C SER A 72 -10.13 -2.95 5.32
N GLY A 73 -9.35 -2.38 4.41
CA GLY A 73 -8.28 -1.43 4.74
C GLY A 73 -7.00 -2.11 5.22
N ILE A 74 -6.15 -1.31 5.86
CA ILE A 74 -4.92 -1.76 6.51
C ILE A 74 -5.14 -1.62 8.01
N MET A 75 -5.02 -2.72 8.75
CA MET A 75 -5.05 -2.70 10.20
C MET A 75 -3.80 -1.96 10.72
N LEU A 76 -4.01 -0.95 11.54
CA LEU A 76 -2.91 -0.24 12.20
C LEU A 76 -2.47 -1.02 13.43
N LEU A 77 -1.17 -1.02 13.67
CA LEU A 77 -0.57 -1.61 14.85
C LEU A 77 -0.55 -0.59 16.00
N PRO A 78 -0.52 -1.03 17.25
CA PRO A 78 -0.21 -0.16 18.39
C PRO A 78 1.10 0.59 18.16
N TYR A 79 1.20 1.81 18.68
CA TYR A 79 2.46 2.54 18.67
C TYR A 79 3.44 1.88 19.65
N LEU A 80 4.72 1.94 19.30
CA LEU A 80 5.79 1.52 20.20
C LEU A 80 6.08 2.63 21.23
N ASP A 81 6.60 2.25 22.39
CA ASP A 81 7.11 3.20 23.39
C ASP A 81 8.48 3.81 23.00
N ARG A 82 8.97 3.50 21.82
CA ARG A 82 10.21 3.98 21.22
C ARG A 82 10.04 4.34 19.76
N ALA A 83 10.96 5.08 19.19
CA ALA A 83 11.04 5.26 17.76
C ALA A 83 11.34 3.92 17.06
N ALA A 84 10.79 3.74 15.86
CA ALA A 84 11.14 2.62 15.00
C ALA A 84 12.60 2.74 14.54
N ASP A 85 13.34 1.64 14.58
CA ASP A 85 14.79 1.60 14.34
C ASP A 85 15.10 0.97 12.96
N PRO A 86 15.56 1.77 11.98
CA PRO A 86 15.90 1.25 10.67
C PRO A 86 17.09 0.27 10.67
N LYS A 87 17.98 0.31 11.65
CA LYS A 87 19.08 -0.67 11.76
C LYS A 87 18.56 -2.05 12.17
N LYS A 88 17.66 -2.11 13.14
CA LYS A 88 16.95 -3.35 13.47
C LYS A 88 16.07 -3.80 12.29
N GLY A 89 15.43 -2.87 11.60
CA GLY A 89 14.65 -3.11 10.40
C GLY A 89 15.45 -3.76 9.27
N LEU A 90 16.71 -3.38 9.08
CA LEU A 90 17.61 -4.07 8.14
C LEU A 90 17.77 -5.56 8.50
N THR A 91 17.96 -5.88 9.76
CA THR A 91 18.07 -7.28 10.21
C THR A 91 16.81 -8.09 9.88
N VAL A 92 15.63 -7.49 10.13
CA VAL A 92 14.35 -8.11 9.78
C VAL A 92 14.21 -8.26 8.26
N TYR A 93 14.59 -7.23 7.50
CA TYR A 93 14.55 -7.26 6.05
C TYR A 93 15.38 -8.42 5.48
N VAL A 94 16.64 -8.53 5.89
CA VAL A 94 17.56 -9.59 5.43
C VAL A 94 17.02 -10.97 5.75
N SER A 95 16.46 -11.17 6.94
CA SER A 95 15.99 -12.49 7.39
C SER A 95 14.64 -12.91 6.79
N LYS A 96 13.72 -11.96 6.54
CA LYS A 96 12.31 -12.28 6.23
C LYS A 96 11.81 -11.73 4.89
N CYS A 97 12.47 -10.73 4.31
CA CYS A 97 11.95 -10.01 3.13
C CYS A 97 12.82 -10.17 1.89
N GLN A 98 14.13 -10.16 2.10
CA GLN A 98 15.15 -10.13 1.03
C GLN A 98 15.01 -11.28 0.03
N ARG A 99 14.67 -12.49 0.50
CA ARG A 99 14.50 -13.67 -0.37
C ARG A 99 13.52 -13.47 -1.53
N CYS A 100 12.50 -12.63 -1.32
CA CYS A 100 11.50 -12.30 -2.33
C CYS A 100 11.73 -10.93 -2.96
N HIS A 101 12.10 -9.93 -2.15
CA HIS A 101 12.20 -8.56 -2.63
C HIS A 101 13.61 -8.14 -3.09
N GLY A 102 14.60 -9.06 -3.01
CA GLY A 102 15.98 -8.81 -3.45
C GLY A 102 16.85 -8.10 -2.40
N THR A 103 18.17 -8.15 -2.58
CA THR A 103 19.14 -7.50 -1.67
C THR A 103 19.02 -5.98 -1.66
N GLU A 104 18.71 -5.42 -2.81
CA GLU A 104 18.56 -3.97 -3.03
C GLU A 104 17.07 -3.56 -3.12
N GLY A 105 16.15 -4.39 -2.61
CA GLY A 105 14.73 -4.13 -2.68
C GLY A 105 14.14 -3.96 -4.08
N GLN A 106 14.86 -4.41 -5.08
CA GLN A 106 14.55 -4.27 -6.51
C GLN A 106 13.38 -5.15 -6.97
N GLY A 107 12.93 -6.09 -6.12
CA GLY A 107 11.94 -7.09 -6.49
C GLY A 107 12.49 -8.20 -7.39
N GLN A 108 11.59 -9.04 -7.87
CA GLN A 108 11.92 -10.12 -8.82
C GLN A 108 10.93 -10.09 -9.97
N LEU A 109 11.45 -10.03 -11.20
CA LEU A 109 10.61 -10.09 -12.41
C LEU A 109 10.17 -11.51 -12.69
N ASN A 110 9.04 -11.65 -13.35
CA ASN A 110 8.59 -12.89 -13.99
C ASN A 110 9.45 -13.18 -15.23
N MET A 111 9.28 -14.36 -15.82
CA MET A 111 9.98 -14.77 -17.05
C MET A 111 9.73 -13.85 -18.26
N ASP A 112 8.64 -13.05 -18.23
CA ASP A 112 8.33 -12.07 -19.26
C ASP A 112 9.18 -10.81 -19.20
N GLU A 113 10.01 -10.67 -18.15
CA GLU A 113 10.86 -9.50 -17.84
C GLU A 113 10.10 -8.15 -17.80
N ARG A 114 8.76 -8.19 -17.73
CA ARG A 114 7.88 -7.00 -17.74
C ARG A 114 7.04 -6.87 -16.48
N THR A 115 6.67 -7.99 -15.90
CA THR A 115 5.84 -8.02 -14.70
C THR A 115 6.64 -8.54 -13.51
N TYR A 116 6.28 -8.09 -12.32
CA TYR A 116 6.95 -8.52 -11.09
C TYR A 116 6.22 -9.71 -10.47
N GLN A 117 6.97 -10.75 -10.16
CA GLN A 117 6.54 -11.81 -9.23
C GLN A 117 6.51 -11.25 -7.81
N TYR A 118 7.57 -10.56 -7.41
CA TYR A 118 7.66 -9.82 -6.16
C TYR A 118 8.02 -8.37 -6.46
N PRO A 119 7.16 -7.40 -6.08
CA PRO A 119 7.37 -6.01 -6.46
C PRO A 119 8.57 -5.39 -5.76
N PRO A 120 9.18 -4.35 -6.36
CA PRO A 120 10.23 -3.57 -5.70
C PRO A 120 9.67 -2.81 -4.49
N LEU A 121 10.47 -2.70 -3.43
CA LEU A 121 10.12 -1.98 -2.21
C LEU A 121 10.72 -0.57 -2.18
N TRP A 122 11.82 -0.34 -2.90
CA TRP A 122 12.44 0.97 -3.12
C TRP A 122 13.13 1.03 -4.48
N GLY A 123 13.82 2.13 -4.78
CA GLY A 123 14.38 2.40 -6.11
C GLY A 123 13.33 2.94 -7.09
N ASP A 124 13.76 3.20 -8.32
CA ASP A 124 12.99 3.93 -9.33
C ASP A 124 11.65 3.28 -9.73
N ASN A 125 11.57 1.97 -9.63
CA ASN A 125 10.38 1.21 -10.01
C ASN A 125 9.43 0.93 -8.83
N SER A 126 9.66 1.56 -7.67
CA SER A 126 8.80 1.38 -6.49
C SER A 126 7.72 2.48 -6.39
N TYR A 127 6.87 2.36 -5.38
CA TYR A 127 5.93 3.42 -5.04
C TYR A 127 6.66 4.71 -4.62
N ASN A 128 6.08 5.87 -4.94
CA ASN A 128 6.68 7.17 -4.65
C ASN A 128 6.38 7.67 -3.22
N THR A 129 6.97 8.82 -2.87
CA THR A 129 6.84 9.44 -1.54
C THR A 129 5.41 9.85 -1.17
N ALA A 130 4.52 10.02 -2.15
CA ALA A 130 3.12 10.32 -1.92
C ALA A 130 2.23 9.07 -1.71
N ALA A 131 2.79 7.87 -1.84
CA ALA A 131 2.04 6.63 -1.65
C ALA A 131 1.61 6.42 -0.19
N GLY A 132 0.46 5.75 -0.01
CA GLY A 132 -0.04 5.44 1.32
C GLY A 132 0.92 4.58 2.15
N LEU A 133 1.68 3.68 1.51
CA LEU A 133 2.67 2.84 2.18
C LEU A 133 3.98 3.59 2.54
N TYR A 134 4.18 4.81 2.04
CA TYR A 134 5.28 5.64 2.52
C TYR A 134 5.09 6.12 3.98
N ARG A 135 3.87 6.04 4.51
CA ARG A 135 3.61 6.23 5.94
C ARG A 135 4.00 4.99 6.72
N ILE A 136 4.97 5.11 7.63
CA ILE A 136 5.53 3.99 8.42
C ILE A 136 4.42 3.15 9.08
N SER A 137 3.43 3.79 9.71
CA SER A 137 2.31 3.08 10.35
C SER A 137 1.48 2.23 9.37
N ARG A 138 1.31 2.70 8.14
CA ARG A 138 0.59 1.94 7.10
C ARG A 138 1.43 0.80 6.56
N PHE A 139 2.72 1.03 6.37
CA PHE A 139 3.63 -0.02 5.95
C PHE A 139 3.75 -1.11 7.02
N ALA A 140 3.96 -0.75 8.27
CA ALA A 140 4.05 -1.69 9.39
C ALA A 140 2.82 -2.59 9.48
N GLY A 141 1.62 -1.99 9.48
CA GLY A 141 0.37 -2.75 9.50
C GLY A 141 0.18 -3.62 8.27
N TYR A 142 0.60 -3.16 7.07
CA TYR A 142 0.55 -3.97 5.87
C TYR A 142 1.52 -5.15 5.92
N ALA A 143 2.77 -4.90 6.29
CA ALA A 143 3.81 -5.93 6.36
C ALA A 143 3.40 -7.04 7.34
N LYS A 144 3.01 -6.70 8.56
CA LYS A 144 2.61 -7.68 9.57
C LYS A 144 1.45 -8.57 9.13
N ASN A 145 0.45 -7.99 8.47
CA ASN A 145 -0.79 -8.70 8.15
C ASN A 145 -0.79 -9.38 6.78
N ASN A 146 0.23 -9.15 5.93
CA ASN A 146 0.25 -9.66 4.57
C ASN A 146 1.58 -10.26 4.13
N MET A 147 2.65 -10.14 4.93
CA MET A 147 3.98 -10.60 4.56
C MET A 147 4.59 -11.54 5.61
N PRO A 148 5.37 -12.55 5.20
CA PRO A 148 5.59 -12.98 3.81
C PRO A 148 4.31 -13.49 3.16
N PHE A 149 4.11 -13.13 1.90
CA PHE A 149 2.91 -13.52 1.15
C PHE A 149 2.82 -15.05 1.01
N GLY A 150 1.68 -15.61 1.35
CA GLY A 150 1.44 -17.06 1.33
C GLY A 150 1.86 -17.80 2.60
N GLU A 151 2.55 -17.15 3.55
CA GLU A 151 2.98 -17.75 4.82
C GLU A 151 2.26 -17.13 6.03
N VAL A 152 1.86 -15.85 5.90
CA VAL A 152 1.16 -15.14 6.97
C VAL A 152 -0.32 -15.54 6.99
N GLU A 153 -0.82 -15.83 8.18
CA GLU A 153 -2.23 -16.04 8.46
C GLU A 153 -2.71 -15.09 9.57
N TYR A 154 -4.01 -14.85 9.64
CA TYR A 154 -4.59 -13.93 10.64
C TYR A 154 -4.20 -14.27 12.08
N HIS A 155 -4.14 -15.57 12.41
CA HIS A 155 -3.76 -16.05 13.74
C HIS A 155 -2.28 -16.43 13.86
N ASN A 156 -1.51 -16.31 12.78
CA ASN A 156 -0.09 -16.66 12.74
C ASN A 156 0.70 -15.59 11.98
N PRO A 157 0.81 -14.36 12.52
CA PRO A 157 1.64 -13.33 11.92
C PRO A 157 3.11 -13.72 12.03
N GLN A 158 3.86 -13.51 10.96
CA GLN A 158 5.29 -13.85 10.90
C GLN A 158 6.21 -12.73 11.43
N LEU A 159 5.64 -11.57 11.74
CA LEU A 159 6.33 -10.41 12.30
C LEU A 159 5.73 -10.04 13.66
N SER A 160 6.55 -9.72 14.64
CA SER A 160 6.11 -8.99 15.82
C SER A 160 5.71 -7.54 15.47
N ASP A 161 5.08 -6.82 16.39
CA ASP A 161 4.79 -5.39 16.18
C ASP A 161 6.08 -4.59 16.02
N GLU A 162 7.08 -4.84 16.85
CA GLU A 162 8.38 -4.18 16.77
C GLU A 162 9.08 -4.44 15.44
N GLU A 163 9.16 -5.72 15.01
CA GLU A 163 9.75 -6.07 13.71
C GLU A 163 9.05 -5.37 12.55
N ALA A 164 7.70 -5.30 12.59
CA ALA A 164 6.93 -4.63 11.56
C ALA A 164 7.18 -3.11 11.50
N TRP A 165 7.28 -2.45 12.67
CA TRP A 165 7.64 -1.04 12.73
C TRP A 165 9.08 -0.77 12.29
N ASP A 166 10.02 -1.58 12.74
CA ASP A 166 11.45 -1.41 12.43
C ASP A 166 11.72 -1.65 10.94
N VAL A 167 11.15 -2.72 10.34
CA VAL A 167 11.29 -2.95 8.89
C VAL A 167 10.60 -1.88 8.05
N ALA A 168 9.47 -1.32 8.53
CA ALA A 168 8.82 -0.19 7.88
C ALA A 168 9.72 1.05 7.86
N ALA A 169 10.41 1.34 8.96
CA ALA A 169 11.38 2.43 9.05
C ALA A 169 12.56 2.20 8.09
N PHE A 170 13.10 0.98 8.02
CA PHE A 170 14.18 0.64 7.11
C PHE A 170 13.77 0.80 5.63
N VAL A 171 12.66 0.18 5.21
CA VAL A 171 12.22 0.24 3.81
C VAL A 171 11.86 1.68 3.39
N ASN A 172 11.22 2.45 4.27
CA ASN A 172 10.84 3.82 3.93
C ASN A 172 11.98 4.84 4.04
N SER A 173 13.13 4.47 4.62
CA SER A 173 14.35 5.30 4.56
C SER A 173 15.13 5.13 3.25
N GLN A 174 14.80 4.13 2.43
CA GLN A 174 15.51 3.88 1.18
C GLN A 174 15.08 4.84 0.07
N PRO A 175 15.96 5.11 -0.92
CA PRO A 175 15.65 6.01 -2.04
C PRO A 175 14.45 5.52 -2.86
N ARG A 176 13.61 6.44 -3.31
CA ARG A 176 12.44 6.17 -4.15
C ARG A 176 12.02 7.39 -4.94
N PRO A 177 11.15 7.26 -5.97
CA PRO A 177 10.67 8.39 -6.73
C PRO A 177 9.99 9.41 -5.82
N SER A 178 10.33 10.68 -5.99
CA SER A 178 9.72 11.78 -5.25
C SER A 178 8.54 12.34 -6.03
N LYS A 179 7.38 12.46 -5.38
CA LYS A 179 6.20 13.11 -5.94
C LYS A 179 5.51 13.92 -4.84
N ILE A 180 5.28 15.20 -5.13
CA ILE A 180 4.71 16.13 -4.16
C ILE A 180 3.30 16.50 -4.62
N PHE A 181 2.35 16.32 -3.72
CA PHE A 181 0.99 16.86 -3.83
C PHE A 181 0.80 17.83 -2.67
N LYS A 182 0.37 19.05 -2.98
CA LYS A 182 0.29 20.14 -1.98
C LYS A 182 -0.60 19.80 -0.78
N GLU A 183 -1.64 19.00 -1.02
CA GLU A 183 -2.63 18.63 -0.01
C GLU A 183 -2.25 17.42 0.84
N ASP A 184 -1.11 16.77 0.55
CA ASP A 184 -0.77 15.49 1.19
C ASP A 184 -0.39 15.60 2.67
N TRP A 185 0.06 16.76 3.08
CA TRP A 185 0.49 17.10 4.43
C TRP A 185 -0.18 18.44 4.81
N PRO A 186 -1.50 18.43 5.07
CA PRO A 186 -2.14 19.64 5.57
C PRO A 186 -1.51 20.00 6.91
N ASP A 187 -1.19 21.28 7.06
CA ASP A 187 -0.64 21.87 8.28
C ASP A 187 -1.60 21.72 9.47
#